data_b1e2526617e489da0fb4d141ae794340
#
_entry.id   b1e2526617e489da0fb4d141ae794340
#
_cell.length_a   1.000
_cell.length_b   1.000
_cell.length_c   1.000
_cell.angle_alpha   90.00
_cell.angle_beta   90.00
_cell.angle_gamma   90.00
#
_symmetry.space_group_name_H-M   'P 1'
#
loop_
_entity.id
_entity.type
_entity.pdbx_description
1 polymer ?
#
loop_
_entity_poly.entity_id
_entity_poly.type
_entity_poly.pdbx_seq_one_letter_code
_entity_poly.pdbx_strand_id
1 'polypeptide(L)'
;MTLKCKMMDVFILSVVLLSYGTQVSALLKLSPLNLTVLRGDEVRFSCSSDNAKWDVMLWELNSTVVVTISRIHGVLSSSLPNVTAEKSRTVNGWDLVLKSVERLHQGRVSCNIQGEGRETAWLFVQEKGTVNIFGGSTIALKGDLVRFECSAEGWYPEPSLQWEVHGKKLSQAAYDLSREVTGKGLFTVNSNLSVTATRSSRVDCLASVFALATPLKSSVRLTVVAEVAGGKDDCTVPLAVTSSLTALLLLLLLCVCAVLWYRERSRAKTSTQDAKRYEKSNDGPTLPAEPRGGRVNFGYMSEGTPDAVYNEIIEEIRSKMDFVGIEKGPDVVTSSNISLHGDPRTHVNLSEEDSKNIRRVTTV
;
A
#
# COMPACT_ATOMS: atom_id res chain seq x y z
N MET A 1 8.28 -85.77 45.36
CA MET A 1 9.17 -84.70 45.79
C MET A 1 9.42 -83.70 44.67
N THR A 2 9.30 -84.03 43.41
CA THR A 2 9.62 -83.20 42.22
C THR A 2 8.59 -82.09 41.87
N LEU A 3 7.32 -82.25 42.31
CA LEU A 3 6.27 -81.26 41.99
C LEU A 3 6.35 -79.96 42.84
N LYS A 4 6.76 -80.12 44.14
CA LYS A 4 6.93 -78.95 45.04
C LYS A 4 8.12 -78.10 44.67
N CYS A 5 9.18 -78.69 44.12
CA CYS A 5 10.36 -77.90 43.68
C CYS A 5 10.03 -77.05 42.43
N LYS A 6 9.29 -77.61 41.47
CA LYS A 6 8.86 -76.89 40.27
C LYS A 6 7.90 -75.70 40.60
N MET A 7 7.01 -75.84 41.55
CA MET A 7 6.13 -74.73 41.97
C MET A 7 6.91 -73.63 42.67
N MET A 8 7.95 -73.96 43.43
CA MET A 8 8.79 -72.98 44.10
C MET A 8 9.64 -72.23 43.11
N ASP A 9 10.18 -72.86 42.09
CA ASP A 9 10.94 -72.21 41.03
C ASP A 9 10.07 -71.23 40.21
N VAL A 10 8.81 -71.64 39.87
CA VAL A 10 7.85 -70.73 39.19
C VAL A 10 7.44 -69.58 40.07
N PHE A 11 7.28 -69.85 41.40
CA PHE A 11 6.95 -68.69 42.31
C PHE A 11 8.11 -67.74 42.49
N ILE A 12 9.35 -68.22 42.58
CA ILE A 12 10.56 -67.39 42.65
C ILE A 12 10.72 -66.59 41.32
N LEU A 13 10.51 -67.28 40.14
CA LEU A 13 10.57 -66.62 38.86
C LEU A 13 9.48 -65.52 38.71
N SER A 14 8.25 -65.79 39.19
CA SER A 14 7.18 -64.80 39.16
C SER A 14 7.43 -63.61 40.10
N VAL A 15 8.00 -63.86 41.30
CA VAL A 15 8.40 -62.76 42.23
C VAL A 15 9.56 -61.97 41.67
N VAL A 16 10.54 -62.62 41.02
CA VAL A 16 11.63 -61.90 40.35
C VAL A 16 11.10 -61.12 39.15
N LEU A 17 10.19 -61.68 38.33
CA LEU A 17 9.56 -60.94 37.24
C LEU A 17 8.66 -59.77 37.70
N LEU A 18 8.00 -59.94 38.85
CA LEU A 18 7.21 -58.85 39.49
C LEU A 18 8.10 -57.81 40.17
N SER A 19 9.33 -58.17 40.62
CA SER A 19 10.29 -57.20 41.16
C SER A 19 11.04 -56.39 40.04
N TYR A 20 10.99 -56.82 38.77
CA TYR A 20 11.33 -56.00 37.62
C TYR A 20 10.20 -54.98 37.26
N GLY A 21 9.11 -54.97 38.06
CA GLY A 21 7.99 -54.13 37.85
C GLY A 21 8.28 -52.67 38.20
N THR A 22 7.98 -51.87 37.23
CA THR A 22 7.71 -50.42 37.36
C THR A 22 8.84 -49.58 37.99
N GLN A 23 9.90 -49.40 37.24
CA GLN A 23 10.55 -48.11 37.36
C GLN A 23 9.51 -47.06 36.98
N VAL A 24 8.88 -46.46 37.99
CA VAL A 24 8.10 -45.22 37.79
C VAL A 24 9.14 -44.16 37.40
N SER A 25 9.36 -44.02 36.11
CA SER A 25 10.13 -42.90 35.63
C SER A 25 9.41 -41.67 36.09
N ALA A 26 10.11 -40.80 36.80
CA ALA A 26 9.60 -39.49 37.13
C ALA A 26 9.14 -38.83 35.83
N LEU A 27 7.89 -38.38 35.76
CA LEU A 27 7.34 -37.78 34.54
C LEU A 27 7.84 -36.33 34.42
N LEU A 28 8.82 -36.17 33.56
CA LEU A 28 9.29 -34.85 33.15
C LEU A 28 8.26 -34.25 32.19
N LYS A 29 7.82 -33.03 32.41
CA LYS A 29 6.83 -32.30 31.60
C LYS A 29 7.42 -30.99 31.09
N LEU A 30 7.38 -30.81 29.76
CA LEU A 30 7.78 -29.58 29.09
C LEU A 30 6.58 -28.98 28.32
N SER A 31 6.32 -27.70 28.51
CA SER A 31 5.20 -27.01 27.86
C SER A 31 5.58 -25.57 27.53
N PRO A 32 5.15 -25.03 26.38
CA PRO A 32 4.49 -25.73 25.28
C PRO A 32 5.48 -26.59 24.48
N LEU A 33 5.00 -27.62 23.75
CA LEU A 33 5.86 -28.48 22.91
C LEU A 33 6.22 -27.81 21.57
N ASN A 34 5.36 -26.93 21.07
CA ASN A 34 5.62 -26.14 19.86
C ASN A 34 5.15 -24.72 20.10
N LEU A 35 6.01 -23.76 19.79
CA LEU A 35 5.72 -22.36 19.94
C LEU A 35 6.20 -21.59 18.71
N THR A 36 5.29 -20.82 18.11
CA THR A 36 5.61 -19.94 16.96
C THR A 36 5.34 -18.50 17.37
N VAL A 37 6.34 -17.64 17.25
CA VAL A 37 6.33 -16.27 17.75
C VAL A 37 6.96 -15.32 16.74
N LEU A 38 6.74 -14.02 16.92
CA LEU A 38 7.44 -12.99 16.15
C LEU A 38 8.80 -12.69 16.77
N ARG A 39 9.74 -12.31 15.93
CA ARG A 39 11.03 -11.76 16.37
C ARG A 39 10.79 -10.56 17.29
N GLY A 40 11.49 -10.56 18.44
CA GLY A 40 11.37 -9.54 19.48
C GLY A 40 10.39 -9.89 20.60
N ASP A 41 9.53 -10.90 20.44
CA ASP A 41 8.60 -11.32 21.47
C ASP A 41 9.32 -11.93 22.68
N GLU A 42 8.66 -11.91 23.83
CA GLU A 42 9.06 -12.70 25.02
C GLU A 42 8.44 -14.10 24.91
N VAL A 43 9.23 -15.11 25.22
CA VAL A 43 8.84 -16.52 25.16
C VAL A 43 9.13 -17.20 26.49
N ARG A 44 8.23 -18.10 26.88
CA ARG A 44 8.36 -18.92 28.09
C ARG A 44 8.12 -20.38 27.78
N PHE A 45 9.01 -21.24 28.29
CA PHE A 45 8.85 -22.69 28.31
C PHE A 45 8.91 -23.16 29.76
N SER A 46 7.90 -23.88 30.21
CA SER A 46 7.82 -24.40 31.58
C SER A 46 8.25 -25.86 31.63
N CYS A 47 9.18 -26.18 32.52
CA CYS A 47 9.63 -27.53 32.75
C CYS A 47 9.37 -27.90 34.24
N SER A 48 8.74 -29.03 34.45
CA SER A 48 8.45 -29.55 35.80
C SER A 48 8.70 -31.03 35.85
N SER A 49 9.08 -31.51 37.05
CA SER A 49 9.21 -32.94 37.39
C SER A 49 8.30 -33.28 38.54
N ASP A 50 7.73 -34.48 38.49
CA ASP A 50 6.97 -35.03 39.63
C ASP A 50 7.90 -35.48 40.79
N ASN A 51 9.23 -35.59 40.51
CA ASN A 51 10.23 -35.87 41.53
C ASN A 51 10.71 -34.57 42.22
N ALA A 52 10.53 -34.49 43.51
CA ALA A 52 11.00 -33.33 44.27
C ALA A 52 12.51 -33.36 44.64
N LYS A 53 13.23 -34.44 44.28
CA LYS A 53 14.62 -34.68 44.69
C LYS A 53 15.66 -34.53 43.59
N TRP A 54 15.34 -33.82 42.49
CA TRP A 54 16.33 -33.51 41.45
C TRP A 54 17.41 -32.53 42.00
N ASP A 55 18.59 -32.56 41.41
CA ASP A 55 19.67 -31.69 41.87
C ASP A 55 19.96 -30.57 40.88
N VAL A 56 20.04 -30.89 39.60
CA VAL A 56 20.38 -29.95 38.51
C VAL A 56 19.42 -30.07 37.36
N MET A 57 18.94 -28.93 36.89
CA MET A 57 18.14 -28.79 35.67
C MET A 57 18.94 -27.95 34.66
N LEU A 58 19.01 -28.42 33.42
CA LEU A 58 19.69 -27.75 32.32
C LEU A 58 18.65 -27.38 31.25
N TRP A 59 18.70 -26.13 30.84
CA TRP A 59 18.01 -25.68 29.63
C TRP A 59 18.98 -25.59 28.46
N GLU A 60 18.59 -26.12 27.33
CA GLU A 60 19.40 -26.12 26.12
C GLU A 60 18.63 -25.51 24.95
N LEU A 61 19.32 -24.71 24.14
CA LEU A 61 18.87 -24.24 22.85
C LEU A 61 19.78 -24.84 21.77
N ASN A 62 19.21 -25.56 20.81
CA ASN A 62 19.97 -26.21 19.74
C ASN A 62 21.16 -27.03 20.24
N SER A 63 20.95 -27.77 21.34
CA SER A 63 21.95 -28.61 22.02
C SER A 63 23.06 -27.83 22.75
N THR A 64 22.96 -26.52 22.88
CA THR A 64 23.85 -25.70 23.69
C THR A 64 23.21 -25.37 25.01
N VAL A 65 23.87 -25.64 26.13
CA VAL A 65 23.37 -25.29 27.48
C VAL A 65 23.33 -23.76 27.61
N VAL A 66 22.14 -23.21 27.86
CA VAL A 66 21.92 -21.77 27.99
C VAL A 66 21.66 -21.34 29.43
N VAL A 67 21.04 -22.22 30.24
CA VAL A 67 20.80 -21.96 31.68
C VAL A 67 21.03 -23.22 32.48
N THR A 68 21.70 -23.08 33.62
CA THR A 68 21.89 -24.13 34.62
C THR A 68 21.21 -23.70 35.89
N ILE A 69 20.41 -24.59 36.46
CA ILE A 69 19.60 -24.35 37.68
C ILE A 69 19.90 -25.40 38.71
N SER A 70 20.24 -24.99 39.91
CA SER A 70 20.28 -25.85 41.08
C SER A 70 18.92 -25.76 41.82
N ARG A 71 18.42 -26.90 42.25
CA ARG A 71 17.20 -26.94 43.08
C ARG A 71 17.32 -26.12 44.36
N ILE A 72 18.52 -26.07 44.95
CA ILE A 72 18.78 -25.39 46.21
C ILE A 72 19.16 -23.93 46.00
N HIS A 73 20.05 -23.67 45.03
CA HIS A 73 20.65 -22.35 44.84
C HIS A 73 19.98 -21.50 43.73
N GLY A 74 18.99 -22.08 43.03
CA GLY A 74 18.34 -21.40 41.91
C GLY A 74 19.22 -21.35 40.67
N VAL A 75 19.11 -20.29 39.88
CA VAL A 75 19.88 -20.11 38.67
C VAL A 75 21.36 -19.90 38.97
N LEU A 76 22.20 -20.82 38.52
CA LEU A 76 23.65 -20.78 38.70
C LEU A 76 24.35 -19.99 37.58
N SER A 77 23.93 -20.17 36.32
CA SER A 77 24.52 -19.52 35.18
C SER A 77 23.50 -19.33 34.06
N SER A 78 23.68 -18.24 33.30
CA SER A 78 23.03 -18.02 32.03
C SER A 78 24.11 -17.60 31.02
N SER A 79 24.17 -18.27 29.89
CA SER A 79 25.19 -18.02 28.86
C SER A 79 24.79 -16.94 27.84
N LEU A 80 23.50 -16.53 27.82
CA LEU A 80 22.99 -15.53 26.89
C LEU A 80 22.34 -14.37 27.65
N PRO A 81 22.57 -13.10 27.25
CA PRO A 81 22.14 -11.93 28.01
C PRO A 81 20.61 -11.80 28.13
N ASN A 82 19.86 -12.26 27.13
CA ASN A 82 18.39 -12.15 27.08
C ASN A 82 17.67 -13.46 27.45
N VAL A 83 18.41 -14.45 27.97
CA VAL A 83 17.89 -15.75 28.37
C VAL A 83 18.11 -15.94 29.87
N THR A 84 17.06 -16.24 30.60
CA THR A 84 17.08 -16.48 32.04
C THR A 84 16.10 -17.57 32.42
N ALA A 85 16.12 -18.01 33.67
CA ALA A 85 15.06 -18.87 34.20
C ALA A 85 14.42 -18.26 35.44
N GLU A 86 13.14 -18.48 35.57
CA GLU A 86 12.34 -18.04 36.69
C GLU A 86 11.59 -19.23 37.30
N LYS A 87 11.28 -19.18 38.58
CA LYS A 87 10.44 -20.20 39.20
C LYS A 87 9.04 -20.11 38.59
N SER A 88 8.53 -21.20 38.07
CA SER A 88 7.21 -21.20 37.43
C SER A 88 6.11 -20.84 38.46
N ARG A 89 5.14 -20.06 37.96
CA ARG A 89 3.95 -19.67 38.73
C ARG A 89 2.81 -20.67 38.62
N THR A 90 2.83 -21.48 37.53
CA THR A 90 1.73 -22.36 37.18
C THR A 90 2.00 -23.84 37.46
N VAL A 91 3.27 -24.23 37.50
CA VAL A 91 3.71 -25.61 37.76
C VAL A 91 4.81 -25.65 38.80
N ASN A 92 4.99 -26.78 39.48
CA ASN A 92 6.13 -26.95 40.37
C ASN A 92 7.41 -27.21 39.54
N GLY A 93 8.00 -26.14 39.01
CA GLY A 93 9.13 -26.22 38.11
C GLY A 93 9.76 -24.86 37.82
N TRP A 94 10.42 -24.77 36.70
CA TRP A 94 11.12 -23.60 36.24
C TRP A 94 10.72 -23.24 34.83
N ASP A 95 10.58 -21.95 34.56
CA ASP A 95 10.33 -21.37 33.26
C ASP A 95 11.63 -20.86 32.67
N LEU A 96 11.99 -21.32 31.44
CA LEU A 96 12.98 -20.66 30.61
C LEU A 96 12.32 -19.45 29.99
N VAL A 97 12.94 -18.29 30.15
CA VAL A 97 12.44 -17.00 29.63
C VAL A 97 13.43 -16.42 28.64
N LEU A 98 12.98 -16.22 27.40
CA LEU A 98 13.71 -15.49 26.37
C LEU A 98 13.02 -14.15 26.18
N LYS A 99 13.64 -13.03 26.61
CA LYS A 99 13.00 -11.70 26.64
C LYS A 99 12.89 -11.03 25.29
N SER A 100 13.71 -11.39 24.33
CA SER A 100 13.68 -10.87 22.96
C SER A 100 14.18 -11.94 22.04
N VAL A 101 13.24 -12.65 21.43
CA VAL A 101 13.55 -13.78 20.58
C VAL A 101 14.08 -13.32 19.24
N GLU A 102 15.17 -13.96 18.79
CA GLU A 102 15.77 -13.73 17.48
C GLU A 102 15.77 -15.02 16.66
N ARG A 103 15.95 -14.91 15.35
CA ARG A 103 15.99 -16.08 14.43
C ARG A 103 17.03 -17.13 14.83
N LEU A 104 18.16 -16.71 15.42
CA LEU A 104 19.20 -17.63 15.92
C LEU A 104 18.69 -18.54 17.07
N HIS A 105 17.63 -18.13 17.77
CA HIS A 105 17.02 -18.91 18.83
C HIS A 105 16.04 -19.97 18.30
N GLN A 106 15.69 -19.91 17.00
CA GLN A 106 14.82 -20.90 16.37
C GLN A 106 15.44 -22.29 16.43
N GLY A 107 14.63 -23.29 16.78
CA GLY A 107 15.04 -24.69 16.78
C GLY A 107 14.57 -25.42 18.03
N ARG A 108 15.38 -26.36 18.47
CA ARG A 108 15.07 -27.26 19.56
C ARG A 108 15.36 -26.62 20.92
N VAL A 109 14.35 -26.60 21.78
CA VAL A 109 14.44 -26.21 23.19
C VAL A 109 14.34 -27.49 24.02
N SER A 110 15.31 -27.77 24.90
CA SER A 110 15.27 -28.95 25.74
C SER A 110 15.41 -28.60 27.20
N CYS A 111 14.63 -29.27 28.02
CA CYS A 111 14.80 -29.32 29.45
C CYS A 111 15.38 -30.69 29.81
N ASN A 112 16.50 -30.73 30.51
CA ASN A 112 17.19 -31.92 30.92
C ASN A 112 17.39 -31.88 32.44
N ILE A 113 16.82 -32.83 33.18
CA ILE A 113 17.01 -33.00 34.62
C ILE A 113 17.92 -34.17 34.85
N GLN A 114 18.99 -33.94 35.58
CA GLN A 114 19.99 -34.96 35.86
C GLN A 114 19.36 -36.16 36.59
N GLY A 115 19.47 -37.33 36.01
CA GLY A 115 18.92 -38.59 36.56
C GLY A 115 17.44 -38.85 36.22
N GLU A 116 16.73 -37.91 35.53
CA GLU A 116 15.31 -38.10 35.20
C GLU A 116 15.03 -38.16 33.71
N GLY A 117 15.88 -37.50 32.90
CA GLY A 117 15.74 -37.50 31.45
C GLY A 117 15.68 -36.12 30.83
N ARG A 118 15.28 -36.11 29.56
CA ARG A 118 15.21 -34.93 28.71
C ARG A 118 13.89 -34.89 28.00
N GLU A 119 13.22 -33.72 28.04
CA GLU A 119 12.07 -33.38 27.20
C GLU A 119 12.44 -32.29 26.21
N THR A 120 11.76 -32.27 25.07
CA THR A 120 12.13 -31.41 23.95
C THR A 120 10.89 -30.73 23.35
N ALA A 121 11.03 -29.44 23.08
CA ALA A 121 10.06 -28.58 22.41
C ALA A 121 10.69 -27.90 21.19
N TRP A 122 9.87 -27.29 20.35
CA TRP A 122 10.31 -26.55 19.19
C TRP A 122 9.89 -25.10 19.25
N LEU A 123 10.83 -24.21 18.96
CA LEU A 123 10.63 -22.78 18.85
C LEU A 123 10.77 -22.36 17.38
N PHE A 124 9.72 -21.76 16.84
CA PHE A 124 9.71 -21.19 15.50
C PHE A 124 9.65 -19.67 15.61
N VAL A 125 10.59 -18.98 14.99
CA VAL A 125 10.69 -17.52 15.02
C VAL A 125 10.37 -16.97 13.66
N GLN A 126 9.34 -16.13 13.58
CA GLN A 126 8.90 -15.46 12.37
C GLN A 126 9.24 -13.98 12.42
N GLU A 127 9.43 -13.35 11.25
CA GLU A 127 9.63 -11.90 11.14
C GLU A 127 8.51 -11.29 10.31
N LYS A 128 7.92 -10.21 10.82
CA LYS A 128 6.99 -9.38 10.07
C LYS A 128 7.75 -8.32 9.30
N GLY A 129 7.42 -8.18 8.04
CA GLY A 129 7.94 -7.13 7.18
C GLY A 129 6.98 -5.95 7.03
N THR A 130 7.01 -5.33 5.87
CA THR A 130 6.11 -4.24 5.47
C THR A 130 5.19 -4.67 4.34
N VAL A 131 4.08 -3.95 4.17
CA VAL A 131 3.12 -4.15 3.06
C VAL A 131 2.79 -2.80 2.47
N ASN A 132 2.96 -2.66 1.15
CA ASN A 132 2.69 -1.41 0.46
C ASN A 132 1.99 -1.65 -0.88
N ILE A 133 0.94 -0.88 -1.17
CA ILE A 133 0.35 -0.78 -2.51
C ILE A 133 0.99 0.44 -3.19
N PHE A 134 1.54 0.24 -4.39
CA PHE A 134 2.14 1.31 -5.19
C PHE A 134 1.08 2.08 -5.97
N GLY A 135 1.37 3.35 -6.30
CA GLY A 135 0.52 4.20 -7.13
C GLY A 135 -0.58 4.98 -6.39
N GLY A 136 -0.80 4.71 -5.10
CA GLY A 136 -1.76 5.47 -4.29
C GLY A 136 -3.23 5.34 -4.72
N SER A 137 -4.06 6.29 -4.27
CA SER A 137 -5.48 6.34 -4.64
C SER A 137 -5.66 6.80 -6.09
N THR A 138 -6.54 6.14 -6.83
CA THR A 138 -6.71 6.30 -8.29
C THR A 138 -8.15 6.68 -8.63
N ILE A 139 -8.30 7.54 -9.64
CA ILE A 139 -9.58 7.88 -10.25
C ILE A 139 -9.64 7.19 -11.62
N ALA A 140 -10.76 6.54 -11.93
CA ALA A 140 -10.97 5.84 -13.19
C ALA A 140 -12.39 6.05 -13.71
N LEU A 141 -12.60 5.95 -15.01
CA LEU A 141 -13.92 5.94 -15.61
C LEU A 141 -14.59 4.58 -15.38
N LYS A 142 -15.91 4.60 -15.33
CA LYS A 142 -16.70 3.36 -15.20
C LYS A 142 -16.41 2.43 -16.40
N GLY A 143 -15.95 1.22 -16.11
CA GLY A 143 -15.59 0.21 -17.11
C GLY A 143 -14.09 0.08 -17.36
N ASP A 144 -13.27 1.03 -16.91
CA ASP A 144 -11.82 0.96 -17.05
C ASP A 144 -11.23 -0.22 -16.28
N LEU A 145 -10.15 -0.75 -16.81
CA LEU A 145 -9.33 -1.76 -16.13
C LEU A 145 -8.19 -1.06 -15.40
N VAL A 146 -8.26 -1.06 -14.06
CA VAL A 146 -7.25 -0.46 -13.19
C VAL A 146 -6.33 -1.54 -12.61
N ARG A 147 -5.03 -1.33 -12.72
CA ARG A 147 -4.02 -2.24 -12.18
C ARG A 147 -3.46 -1.70 -10.87
N PHE A 148 -3.37 -2.59 -9.88
CA PHE A 148 -2.76 -2.33 -8.58
C PHE A 148 -1.59 -3.28 -8.39
N GLU A 149 -0.51 -2.78 -7.82
CA GLU A 149 0.67 -3.54 -7.47
C GLU A 149 0.89 -3.44 -5.95
N CYS A 150 1.13 -4.59 -5.31
CA CYS A 150 1.42 -4.69 -3.88
C CYS A 150 2.73 -5.43 -3.66
N SER A 151 3.57 -4.91 -2.76
CA SER A 151 4.78 -5.58 -2.28
C SER A 151 4.69 -5.82 -0.78
N ALA A 152 4.97 -7.05 -0.37
CA ALA A 152 5.18 -7.46 1.01
C ALA A 152 6.67 -7.81 1.20
N GLU A 153 7.45 -6.93 1.85
CA GLU A 153 8.91 -7.01 1.90
C GLU A 153 9.43 -7.32 3.31
N GLY A 154 10.52 -8.11 3.38
CA GLY A 154 11.26 -8.35 4.64
C GLY A 154 10.59 -9.34 5.58
N TRP A 155 9.89 -10.32 5.08
CA TRP A 155 9.16 -11.32 5.86
C TRP A 155 9.96 -12.60 6.06
N TYR A 156 9.69 -13.30 7.14
CA TYR A 156 10.15 -14.67 7.38
C TYR A 156 9.14 -15.47 8.23
N PRO A 157 8.71 -16.66 7.78
CA PRO A 157 8.86 -17.22 6.44
C PRO A 157 8.13 -16.39 5.38
N GLU A 158 7.95 -16.96 4.18
CA GLU A 158 7.13 -16.36 3.13
C GLU A 158 5.74 -15.99 3.65
N PRO A 159 5.30 -14.73 3.48
CA PRO A 159 3.99 -14.32 3.95
C PRO A 159 2.88 -14.80 3.03
N SER A 160 1.71 -15.06 3.58
CA SER A 160 0.50 -15.16 2.77
C SER A 160 0.05 -13.76 2.37
N LEU A 161 -0.14 -13.52 1.06
CA LEU A 161 -0.64 -12.26 0.52
C LEU A 161 -2.07 -12.44 0.01
N GLN A 162 -2.96 -11.52 0.38
CA GLN A 162 -4.37 -11.57 0.06
C GLN A 162 -4.90 -10.20 -0.33
N TRP A 163 -5.66 -10.13 -1.42
CA TRP A 163 -6.36 -8.94 -1.83
C TRP A 163 -7.82 -8.93 -1.35
N GLU A 164 -8.28 -7.75 -0.94
CA GLU A 164 -9.68 -7.47 -0.65
C GLU A 164 -10.16 -6.25 -1.46
N VAL A 165 -11.28 -6.40 -2.14
CA VAL A 165 -11.94 -5.31 -2.86
C VAL A 165 -13.37 -5.21 -2.38
N HIS A 166 -13.83 -4.03 -2.02
CA HIS A 166 -15.14 -3.81 -1.38
C HIS A 166 -15.31 -4.61 -0.06
N GLY A 167 -14.22 -4.88 0.68
CA GLY A 167 -14.24 -5.70 1.88
C GLY A 167 -14.48 -7.20 1.64
N LYS A 168 -14.37 -7.66 0.39
CA LYS A 168 -14.46 -9.07 0.02
C LYS A 168 -13.09 -9.58 -0.40
N LYS A 169 -12.69 -10.71 0.16
CA LYS A 169 -11.47 -11.42 -0.23
C LYS A 169 -11.61 -11.95 -1.65
N LEU A 170 -10.57 -11.73 -2.45
CA LEU A 170 -10.49 -12.27 -3.80
C LEU A 170 -9.90 -13.68 -3.79
N SER A 171 -10.30 -14.50 -4.76
CA SER A 171 -9.64 -15.79 -4.97
C SER A 171 -8.22 -15.59 -5.50
N GLN A 172 -7.33 -16.52 -5.21
CA GLN A 172 -5.93 -16.45 -5.65
C GLN A 172 -5.77 -16.47 -7.18
N ALA A 173 -6.74 -16.99 -7.90
CA ALA A 173 -6.77 -16.98 -9.37
C ALA A 173 -7.02 -15.58 -9.97
N ALA A 174 -7.39 -14.57 -9.14
CA ALA A 174 -7.71 -13.23 -9.60
C ALA A 174 -6.48 -12.29 -9.66
N TYR A 175 -5.32 -12.72 -9.16
CA TYR A 175 -4.10 -11.92 -9.12
C TYR A 175 -2.84 -12.78 -9.24
N ASP A 176 -1.77 -12.20 -9.74
CA ASP A 176 -0.49 -12.86 -9.88
C ASP A 176 0.37 -12.67 -8.63
N LEU A 177 1.24 -13.65 -8.35
CA LEU A 177 2.21 -13.59 -7.27
C LEU A 177 3.60 -13.89 -7.82
N SER A 178 4.57 -13.06 -7.45
CA SER A 178 5.99 -13.34 -7.63
C SER A 178 6.71 -13.32 -6.30
N ARG A 179 7.79 -14.09 -6.18
CA ARG A 179 8.53 -14.30 -4.93
C ARG A 179 10.00 -14.07 -5.15
N GLU A 180 10.61 -13.38 -4.20
CA GLU A 180 12.04 -13.14 -4.17
C GLU A 180 12.56 -13.43 -2.78
N VAL A 181 13.79 -13.95 -2.69
CA VAL A 181 14.47 -14.19 -1.42
C VAL A 181 15.74 -13.35 -1.40
N THR A 182 15.86 -12.51 -0.38
CA THR A 182 17.06 -11.69 -0.18
C THR A 182 18.24 -12.52 0.36
N GLY A 183 19.47 -12.00 0.24
CA GLY A 183 20.67 -12.66 0.77
C GLY A 183 20.64 -12.92 2.29
N LYS A 184 19.70 -12.29 3.03
CA LYS A 184 19.47 -12.54 4.46
C LYS A 184 18.39 -13.61 4.71
N GLY A 185 17.88 -14.26 3.66
CA GLY A 185 16.82 -15.26 3.74
C GLY A 185 15.46 -14.68 4.14
N LEU A 186 15.23 -13.39 3.85
CA LEU A 186 13.93 -12.75 3.98
C LEU A 186 13.20 -12.81 2.65
N PHE A 187 11.89 -12.95 2.72
CA PHE A 187 11.00 -13.04 1.57
C PHE A 187 10.43 -11.67 1.21
N THR A 188 10.36 -11.42 -0.09
CA THR A 188 9.56 -10.38 -0.71
C THR A 188 8.55 -11.04 -1.63
N VAL A 189 7.28 -10.71 -1.46
CA VAL A 189 6.19 -11.21 -2.31
C VAL A 189 5.53 -10.01 -2.97
N ASN A 190 5.58 -9.99 -4.31
CA ASN A 190 4.95 -8.98 -5.13
C ASN A 190 3.70 -9.55 -5.79
N SER A 191 2.67 -8.73 -5.94
CA SER A 191 1.40 -9.14 -6.52
C SER A 191 0.80 -8.06 -7.37
N ASN A 192 0.26 -8.44 -8.54
CA ASN A 192 -0.46 -7.57 -9.46
C ASN A 192 -1.93 -7.98 -9.51
N LEU A 193 -2.80 -7.01 -9.28
CA LEU A 193 -4.25 -7.15 -9.34
C LEU A 193 -4.82 -6.21 -10.40
N SER A 194 -5.66 -6.73 -11.30
CA SER A 194 -6.45 -5.93 -12.24
C SER A 194 -7.92 -5.92 -11.84
N VAL A 195 -8.48 -4.72 -11.66
CA VAL A 195 -9.87 -4.52 -11.22
C VAL A 195 -10.61 -3.69 -12.25
N THR A 196 -11.78 -4.17 -12.70
CA THR A 196 -12.68 -3.35 -13.52
C THR A 196 -13.40 -2.33 -12.65
N ALA A 197 -13.29 -1.06 -12.99
CA ALA A 197 -13.86 0.07 -12.25
C ALA A 197 -15.38 0.11 -12.41
N THR A 198 -16.13 -0.62 -11.61
CA THR A 198 -17.61 -0.66 -11.65
C THR A 198 -18.22 0.34 -10.69
N ARG A 199 -17.63 0.52 -9.53
CA ARG A 199 -18.03 1.46 -8.47
C ARG A 199 -16.83 1.83 -7.60
N SER A 200 -16.88 3.01 -6.98
CA SER A 200 -15.86 3.45 -6.04
C SER A 200 -15.71 2.48 -4.86
N SER A 201 -14.47 2.17 -4.51
CA SER A 201 -14.16 1.16 -3.50
C SER A 201 -12.82 1.39 -2.83
N ARG A 202 -12.62 0.68 -1.73
CA ARG A 202 -11.29 0.50 -1.14
C ARG A 202 -10.70 -0.81 -1.66
N VAL A 203 -9.44 -0.75 -2.03
CA VAL A 203 -8.62 -1.89 -2.43
C VAL A 203 -7.58 -2.08 -1.34
N ASP A 204 -7.58 -3.25 -0.73
CA ASP A 204 -6.73 -3.60 0.39
C ASP A 204 -5.81 -4.75 0.00
N CYS A 205 -4.52 -4.63 0.32
CA CYS A 205 -3.54 -5.70 0.25
C CYS A 205 -3.14 -6.09 1.67
N LEU A 206 -3.27 -7.36 1.99
CA LEU A 206 -3.00 -7.92 3.31
C LEU A 206 -1.87 -8.94 3.22
N ALA A 207 -0.92 -8.86 4.16
CA ALA A 207 0.10 -9.87 4.31
C ALA A 207 0.17 -10.37 5.75
N SER A 208 0.41 -11.68 5.91
CA SER A 208 0.43 -12.32 7.22
C SER A 208 1.37 -13.52 7.26
N VAL A 209 1.89 -13.77 8.45
CA VAL A 209 2.52 -15.03 8.85
C VAL A 209 1.79 -15.60 10.04
N PHE A 210 2.01 -16.87 10.38
CA PHE A 210 1.24 -17.59 11.40
C PHE A 210 1.29 -16.93 12.80
N ALA A 211 2.46 -16.40 13.19
CA ALA A 211 2.63 -15.74 14.49
C ALA A 211 1.93 -14.37 14.59
N LEU A 212 1.49 -13.79 13.47
CA LEU A 212 0.88 -12.49 13.46
C LEU A 212 -0.62 -12.58 13.73
N ALA A 213 -1.09 -12.04 14.86
CA ALA A 213 -2.49 -12.10 15.28
C ALA A 213 -3.47 -11.47 14.28
N THR A 214 -3.05 -10.39 13.62
CA THR A 214 -3.83 -9.68 12.58
C THR A 214 -2.94 -9.36 11.39
N PRO A 215 -3.39 -9.63 10.14
CA PRO A 215 -2.62 -9.30 8.95
C PRO A 215 -2.24 -7.81 8.89
N LEU A 216 -1.03 -7.51 8.45
CA LEU A 216 -0.67 -6.16 8.06
C LEU A 216 -1.38 -5.80 6.77
N LYS A 217 -1.83 -4.54 6.68
CA LYS A 217 -2.66 -4.07 5.59
C LYS A 217 -2.18 -2.75 5.03
N SER A 218 -2.14 -2.66 3.70
CA SER A 218 -2.05 -1.42 2.93
C SER A 218 -3.34 -1.19 2.19
N SER A 219 -3.81 0.06 2.11
CA SER A 219 -5.13 0.40 1.56
C SER A 219 -5.03 1.59 0.62
N VAL A 220 -5.67 1.49 -0.55
CA VAL A 220 -5.85 2.61 -1.48
C VAL A 220 -7.32 2.75 -1.87
N ARG A 221 -7.71 3.93 -2.34
CA ARG A 221 -9.07 4.20 -2.81
C ARG A 221 -9.10 4.20 -4.34
N LEU A 222 -9.99 3.41 -4.91
CA LEU A 222 -10.42 3.51 -6.29
C LEU A 222 -11.69 4.36 -6.35
N THR A 223 -11.62 5.55 -6.94
CA THR A 223 -12.78 6.42 -7.17
C THR A 223 -13.23 6.23 -8.60
N VAL A 224 -14.45 5.77 -8.80
CA VAL A 224 -15.03 5.57 -10.13
C VAL A 224 -15.94 6.75 -10.42
N VAL A 225 -15.64 7.46 -11.52
CA VAL A 225 -16.47 8.52 -12.06
C VAL A 225 -17.28 7.96 -13.24
N ALA A 226 -18.57 8.31 -13.29
CA ALA A 226 -19.35 8.06 -14.49
C ALA A 226 -18.78 8.95 -15.60
N GLU A 227 -18.61 8.41 -16.79
CA GLU A 227 -18.52 9.27 -17.96
C GLU A 227 -19.80 10.12 -17.95
N VAL A 228 -19.65 11.40 -17.65
CA VAL A 228 -20.71 12.34 -18.00
C VAL A 228 -20.71 12.19 -19.51
N ALA A 229 -21.66 11.40 -20.05
CA ALA A 229 -22.00 11.51 -21.43
C ALA A 229 -22.25 13.02 -21.62
N GLY A 230 -21.25 13.70 -22.18
CA GLY A 230 -21.39 15.10 -22.53
C GLY A 230 -22.65 15.12 -23.32
N GLY A 231 -23.73 15.60 -22.72
CA GLY A 231 -24.95 15.81 -23.46
C GLY A 231 -24.42 16.54 -24.66
N LYS A 232 -24.54 15.95 -25.84
CA LYS A 232 -24.53 16.75 -27.04
C LYS A 232 -25.58 17.77 -26.70
N ASP A 233 -25.10 18.96 -26.28
CA ASP A 233 -25.96 20.11 -26.20
C ASP A 233 -26.50 20.17 -27.62
N ASP A 234 -27.71 19.66 -27.76
CA ASP A 234 -28.42 19.65 -29.03
C ASP A 234 -28.76 21.11 -29.30
N CYS A 235 -27.72 21.90 -29.65
CA CYS A 235 -27.86 23.29 -30.08
C CYS A 235 -28.73 23.38 -31.31
N THR A 236 -29.14 22.26 -31.88
CA THR A 236 -30.09 22.18 -32.97
C THR A 236 -31.48 22.68 -32.60
N VAL A 237 -31.97 22.44 -31.36
CA VAL A 237 -33.29 22.91 -30.92
C VAL A 237 -33.36 24.43 -30.80
N PRO A 238 -32.42 25.13 -30.10
CA PRO A 238 -32.45 26.60 -30.07
C PRO A 238 -32.16 27.21 -31.46
N LEU A 239 -31.31 26.61 -32.27
CA LEU A 239 -31.06 27.07 -33.66
C LEU A 239 -32.29 26.92 -34.54
N ALA A 240 -33.03 25.81 -34.46
CA ALA A 240 -34.27 25.61 -35.22
C ALA A 240 -35.37 26.58 -34.76
N VAL A 241 -35.50 26.85 -33.48
CA VAL A 241 -36.50 27.83 -32.95
C VAL A 241 -36.14 29.24 -33.40
N THR A 242 -34.87 29.67 -33.31
CA THR A 242 -34.48 31.02 -33.72
C THR A 242 -34.60 31.20 -35.25
N SER A 243 -34.24 30.20 -36.05
CA SER A 243 -34.37 30.25 -37.50
C SER A 243 -35.85 30.31 -37.96
N SER A 244 -36.76 29.59 -37.28
CA SER A 244 -38.18 29.63 -37.59
C SER A 244 -38.79 30.97 -37.20
N LEU A 245 -38.40 31.57 -36.09
CA LEU A 245 -38.85 32.88 -35.63
C LEU A 245 -38.38 33.99 -36.60
N THR A 246 -37.11 33.93 -37.06
CA THR A 246 -36.61 34.93 -38.01
C THR A 246 -37.29 34.81 -39.36
N ALA A 247 -37.57 33.60 -39.85
CA ALA A 247 -38.32 33.37 -41.10
C ALA A 247 -39.75 33.96 -40.99
N LEU A 248 -40.39 33.75 -39.86
CA LEU A 248 -41.77 34.28 -39.64
C LEU A 248 -41.77 35.81 -39.55
N LEU A 249 -40.80 36.43 -38.91
CA LEU A 249 -40.64 37.88 -38.88
C LEU A 249 -40.38 38.46 -40.27
N LEU A 250 -39.54 37.82 -41.08
CA LEU A 250 -39.30 38.22 -42.48
C LEU A 250 -40.58 38.12 -43.32
N LEU A 251 -41.35 37.06 -43.18
CA LEU A 251 -42.63 36.94 -43.86
C LEU A 251 -43.61 38.06 -43.48
N LEU A 252 -43.71 38.40 -42.20
CA LEU A 252 -44.53 39.51 -41.71
C LEU A 252 -44.09 40.84 -42.28
N LEU A 253 -42.79 41.10 -42.30
CA LEU A 253 -42.21 42.31 -42.92
C LEU A 253 -42.56 42.41 -44.40
N LEU A 254 -42.38 41.29 -45.13
CA LEU A 254 -42.75 41.25 -46.56
C LEU A 254 -44.26 41.52 -46.79
N CYS A 255 -45.12 40.93 -45.94
CA CYS A 255 -46.53 41.18 -46.00
C CYS A 255 -46.86 42.65 -45.74
N VAL A 256 -46.28 43.27 -44.72
CA VAL A 256 -46.44 44.71 -44.42
C VAL A 256 -45.95 45.57 -45.57
N CYS A 257 -44.80 45.30 -46.12
CA CYS A 257 -44.24 45.97 -47.28
C CYS A 257 -45.18 45.82 -48.53
N ALA A 258 -45.71 44.63 -48.76
CA ALA A 258 -46.65 44.37 -49.86
C ALA A 258 -47.95 45.18 -49.68
N VAL A 259 -48.51 45.23 -48.44
CA VAL A 259 -49.72 45.98 -48.11
C VAL A 259 -49.45 47.49 -48.26
N LEU A 260 -48.31 48.00 -47.78
CA LEU A 260 -47.95 49.38 -47.95
C LEU A 260 -47.74 49.75 -49.42
N TRP A 261 -47.05 48.91 -50.19
CA TRP A 261 -46.90 49.13 -51.63
C TRP A 261 -48.21 49.07 -52.39
N TYR A 262 -49.09 48.15 -52.01
CA TYR A 262 -50.48 48.11 -52.57
C TYR A 262 -51.30 49.36 -52.23
N ARG A 263 -51.21 49.83 -50.99
CA ARG A 263 -51.89 51.09 -50.55
C ARG A 263 -51.34 52.28 -51.28
N GLU A 264 -50.01 52.39 -51.51
CA GLU A 264 -49.38 53.47 -52.22
C GLU A 264 -49.74 53.44 -53.72
N ARG A 265 -49.76 52.27 -54.31
CA ARG A 265 -50.22 52.06 -55.69
C ARG A 265 -51.73 52.36 -55.89
N SER A 266 -52.55 52.13 -54.87
CA SER A 266 -53.94 52.47 -54.86
C SER A 266 -54.14 53.99 -54.75
N ARG A 267 -53.29 54.68 -53.93
CA ARG A 267 -53.30 56.17 -53.81
C ARG A 267 -52.80 56.82 -55.08
N ALA A 268 -51.84 56.24 -55.76
CA ALA A 268 -51.36 56.74 -57.04
C ALA A 268 -52.43 56.64 -58.16
N LYS A 269 -53.30 55.62 -58.11
CA LYS A 269 -54.45 55.49 -59.05
C LYS A 269 -55.53 56.52 -58.77
N THR A 270 -55.70 56.99 -57.53
CA THR A 270 -56.73 58.01 -57.19
C THR A 270 -56.21 59.38 -57.51
N SER A 271 -54.91 59.66 -57.46
CA SER A 271 -54.29 60.91 -57.81
C SER A 271 -54.23 61.19 -59.36
N THR A 272 -54.34 60.17 -60.18
CA THR A 272 -54.31 60.35 -61.67
C THR A 272 -55.65 60.77 -62.25
N GLN A 273 -56.76 60.78 -61.48
CA GLN A 273 -58.04 61.32 -61.92
C GLN A 273 -58.27 62.79 -61.59
N ASP A 274 -57.52 63.40 -60.68
CA ASP A 274 -57.66 64.81 -60.30
C ASP A 274 -56.63 65.74 -61.05
N ALA A 275 -55.66 65.20 -61.82
CA ALA A 275 -54.63 65.98 -62.51
C ALA A 275 -55.00 66.38 -63.94
N LYS A 276 -56.25 66.21 -64.45
CA LYS A 276 -56.71 66.66 -65.74
C LYS A 276 -57.43 68.00 -65.70
N ARG A 277 -57.35 68.79 -64.67
CA ARG A 277 -58.07 70.07 -64.57
C ARG A 277 -57.26 71.26 -64.11
N TYR A 278 -56.03 71.41 -64.43
CA TYR A 278 -55.37 72.75 -64.39
C TYR A 278 -54.12 72.78 -65.28
N GLU A 279 -54.35 73.08 -66.52
CA GLU A 279 -53.39 73.58 -67.44
C GLU A 279 -53.64 75.02 -67.50
N LYS A 280 -52.70 75.90 -67.05
CA LYS A 280 -52.25 77.12 -67.73
C LYS A 280 -51.52 78.08 -66.85
N SER A 281 -50.35 78.42 -67.27
CA SER A 281 -49.72 79.70 -67.12
C SER A 281 -48.38 79.81 -66.37
N ASN A 282 -47.38 80.00 -67.18
CA ASN A 282 -46.29 80.99 -67.17
C ASN A 282 -44.97 80.67 -66.46
N ASP A 283 -44.04 80.49 -67.38
CA ASP A 283 -42.75 81.26 -67.56
C ASP A 283 -41.68 81.33 -66.51
N GLY A 284 -40.54 80.65 -66.78
CA GLY A 284 -39.18 81.17 -66.87
C GLY A 284 -38.41 81.58 -65.60
N PRO A 285 -37.12 81.79 -65.84
CA PRO A 285 -36.02 80.77 -65.83
C PRO A 285 -34.98 81.09 -64.75
N THR A 286 -34.01 80.24 -64.61
CA THR A 286 -32.56 80.48 -64.40
C THR A 286 -31.86 79.53 -63.39
N LEU A 287 -30.84 78.95 -63.91
CA LEU A 287 -29.70 78.18 -63.32
C LEU A 287 -28.86 79.00 -62.32
N PRO A 288 -27.76 78.55 -61.69
CA PRO A 288 -27.27 77.21 -61.24
C PRO A 288 -26.56 77.30 -59.82
N ALA A 289 -26.16 76.20 -59.28
CA ALA A 289 -24.81 75.95 -58.69
C ALA A 289 -24.73 74.68 -57.81
N GLU A 290 -23.87 73.81 -58.23
CA GLU A 290 -23.09 72.89 -57.42
C GLU A 290 -22.11 73.67 -56.50
N PRO A 291 -21.32 73.11 -55.59
CA PRO A 291 -20.99 71.71 -55.27
C PRO A 291 -20.60 71.40 -53.78
N ARG A 292 -20.05 70.15 -53.66
CA ARG A 292 -19.13 69.66 -52.61
C ARG A 292 -19.78 69.12 -51.33
N GLY A 293 -19.66 67.84 -51.02
CA GLY A 293 -18.43 67.06 -50.82
C GLY A 293 -18.26 66.80 -49.36
N GLY A 294 -18.54 65.62 -48.93
CA GLY A 294 -18.20 65.16 -47.60
C GLY A 294 -18.13 63.61 -47.53
N ARG A 295 -16.93 63.11 -47.63
CA ARG A 295 -16.59 61.70 -47.38
C ARG A 295 -16.71 61.45 -45.90
N VAL A 296 -17.48 60.43 -45.50
CA VAL A 296 -17.42 59.87 -44.17
C VAL A 296 -16.77 58.49 -44.28
N ASN A 297 -15.67 58.35 -43.52
CA ASN A 297 -14.85 57.15 -43.39
C ASN A 297 -15.61 56.06 -42.61
N PHE A 298 -15.72 54.85 -43.18
CA PHE A 298 -16.12 53.66 -42.44
C PHE A 298 -14.87 53.08 -41.72
N GLY A 299 -14.88 53.17 -40.38
CA GLY A 299 -13.92 52.48 -39.57
C GLY A 299 -14.24 50.99 -39.51
N TYR A 300 -13.22 50.17 -39.77
CA TYR A 300 -13.21 48.71 -39.60
C TYR A 300 -13.44 48.38 -38.13
N MET A 301 -14.45 47.52 -37.85
CA MET A 301 -14.52 46.76 -36.61
C MET A 301 -13.82 45.43 -36.77
N SER A 302 -12.77 45.24 -35.99
CA SER A 302 -12.00 44.01 -35.86
C SER A 302 -12.84 42.93 -35.19
N GLU A 303 -13.00 41.79 -35.84
CA GLU A 303 -13.48 40.55 -35.23
C GLU A 303 -12.52 40.11 -34.14
N GLY A 304 -13.00 40.06 -32.87
CA GLY A 304 -12.29 39.44 -31.74
C GLY A 304 -12.36 37.91 -31.83
N THR A 305 -11.21 37.28 -31.91
CA THR A 305 -11.04 35.81 -31.88
C THR A 305 -11.40 35.25 -30.52
N PRO A 306 -11.85 33.94 -30.41
CA PRO A 306 -12.31 33.30 -29.19
C PRO A 306 -11.21 32.93 -28.17
N ASP A 307 -9.95 33.32 -28.38
CA ASP A 307 -8.81 32.86 -27.58
C ASP A 307 -8.63 33.57 -26.23
N ALA A 308 -9.33 34.66 -26.00
CA ALA A 308 -9.19 35.43 -24.75
C ALA A 308 -9.88 34.78 -23.53
N VAL A 309 -10.97 34.05 -23.75
CA VAL A 309 -11.72 33.39 -22.65
C VAL A 309 -11.04 32.11 -22.16
N TYR A 310 -10.28 31.43 -23.05
CA TYR A 310 -9.56 30.22 -22.68
C TYR A 310 -8.34 30.50 -21.79
N ASN A 311 -7.67 31.62 -22.01
CA ASN A 311 -6.49 32.01 -21.22
C ASN A 311 -6.87 32.50 -19.82
N GLU A 312 -8.03 33.10 -19.64
CA GLU A 312 -8.48 33.57 -18.31
C GLU A 312 -8.87 32.43 -17.40
N ILE A 313 -9.43 31.34 -17.93
CA ILE A 313 -9.74 30.12 -17.16
C ILE A 313 -8.48 29.37 -16.74
N ILE A 314 -7.44 29.36 -17.56
CA ILE A 314 -6.16 28.68 -17.24
C ILE A 314 -5.39 29.46 -16.16
N GLU A 315 -5.42 30.78 -16.17
CA GLU A 315 -4.79 31.61 -15.14
C GLU A 315 -5.50 31.44 -13.79
N GLU A 316 -6.83 31.35 -13.76
CA GLU A 316 -7.60 31.12 -12.53
C GLU A 316 -7.35 29.71 -11.93
N ILE A 317 -7.14 28.68 -12.76
CA ILE A 317 -6.79 27.34 -12.30
C ILE A 317 -5.35 27.29 -11.78
N ARG A 318 -4.43 28.02 -12.41
CA ARG A 318 -3.03 28.10 -11.99
C ARG A 318 -2.88 28.83 -10.64
N SER A 319 -3.63 29.88 -10.41
CA SER A 319 -3.60 30.62 -9.13
C SER A 319 -4.20 29.83 -7.95
N LYS A 320 -5.08 28.84 -8.22
CA LYS A 320 -5.64 27.96 -7.19
C LYS A 320 -4.74 26.78 -6.84
N MET A 321 -3.77 26.42 -7.69
CA MET A 321 -2.80 25.35 -7.39
C MET A 321 -1.59 25.82 -6.57
N ASP A 322 -1.29 27.10 -6.53
CA ASP A 322 -0.15 27.65 -5.78
C ASP A 322 -0.42 27.85 -4.28
N PHE A 323 -1.62 27.53 -3.79
CA PHE A 323 -2.00 27.74 -2.38
C PHE A 323 -2.00 26.46 -1.53
N VAL A 324 -1.36 25.36 -1.97
CA VAL A 324 -1.06 24.23 -1.09
C VAL A 324 0.43 24.27 -0.79
N GLY A 325 0.78 24.96 0.28
CA GLY A 325 2.12 25.08 0.81
C GLY A 325 2.67 23.70 1.21
N ILE A 326 3.69 23.26 0.51
CA ILE A 326 4.55 22.16 0.95
C ILE A 326 5.69 22.78 1.74
N GLU A 327 5.75 22.46 3.03
CA GLU A 327 6.89 22.80 3.88
C GLU A 327 8.17 22.17 3.31
N LYS A 328 9.16 23.04 3.12
CA LYS A 328 10.51 22.70 2.67
C LYS A 328 11.25 21.92 3.77
N GLY A 329 11.56 20.66 3.53
CA GLY A 329 12.59 19.95 4.29
C GLY A 329 14.00 20.38 3.85
N PRO A 330 15.03 20.14 4.70
CA PRO A 330 16.34 20.74 4.51
C PRO A 330 17.13 20.14 3.33
N ASP A 331 17.85 21.02 2.64
CA ASP A 331 18.67 20.76 1.47
C ASP A 331 19.80 19.75 1.74
N VAL A 332 19.82 18.66 0.97
CA VAL A 332 20.99 17.79 0.83
C VAL A 332 21.81 18.32 -0.33
N VAL A 333 23.00 18.81 0.00
CA VAL A 333 23.99 19.28 -0.95
C VAL A 333 24.52 18.08 -1.75
N THR A 334 24.14 18.01 -3.02
CA THR A 334 24.74 17.07 -3.98
C THR A 334 25.92 17.76 -4.65
N SER A 335 27.14 17.33 -4.32
CA SER A 335 28.33 17.72 -5.05
C SER A 335 28.56 16.70 -6.17
N SER A 336 28.33 17.11 -7.38
CA SER A 336 28.75 16.40 -8.59
C SER A 336 29.85 17.19 -9.30
N ASN A 337 30.79 16.44 -9.83
CA ASN A 337 31.83 16.73 -10.84
C ASN A 337 33.24 16.90 -10.31
N ILE A 338 34.01 15.83 -10.51
CA ILE A 338 35.43 15.93 -10.79
C ILE A 338 35.71 15.09 -12.04
N SER A 339 36.19 15.83 -13.02
CA SER A 339 36.73 15.42 -14.30
C SER A 339 38.10 14.80 -14.11
N LEU A 340 38.43 13.77 -14.92
CA LEU A 340 39.74 13.19 -15.07
C LEU A 340 40.75 14.20 -15.59
N HIS A 341 41.98 14.25 -15.01
CA HIS A 341 43.23 14.33 -15.75
C HIS A 341 44.46 14.01 -14.87
N GLY A 342 45.24 12.98 -15.26
CA GLY A 342 46.69 12.88 -15.45
C GLY A 342 47.64 13.03 -14.25
N ASP A 343 48.13 11.92 -13.74
CA ASP A 343 49.55 11.43 -13.64
C ASP A 343 50.72 12.41 -13.31
N PRO A 344 51.91 11.94 -12.86
CA PRO A 344 52.30 11.04 -11.78
C PRO A 344 53.43 11.62 -10.86
N ARG A 345 53.85 10.82 -9.86
CA ARG A 345 55.10 10.90 -9.07
C ARG A 345 55.17 11.84 -7.86
N THR A 346 55.26 11.27 -6.69
CA THR A 346 56.47 11.23 -5.88
C THR A 346 56.26 10.48 -4.55
N HIS A 347 57.22 9.65 -4.28
CA HIS A 347 57.75 9.08 -3.07
C HIS A 347 57.51 9.85 -1.75
N VAL A 348 57.47 9.04 -0.66
CA VAL A 348 58.25 9.08 0.58
C VAL A 348 57.45 8.97 1.87
N ASN A 349 57.77 7.85 2.58
CA ASN A 349 57.94 7.55 4.02
C ASN A 349 56.73 7.60 5.00
N LEU A 350 56.48 6.39 5.53
CA LEU A 350 56.92 5.76 6.82
C LEU A 350 56.83 6.62 8.08
N SER A 351 55.93 6.16 8.97
CA SER A 351 56.13 5.92 10.40
C SER A 351 54.89 5.13 10.86
N GLU A 352 54.90 3.88 11.15
CA GLU A 352 55.45 3.10 12.26
C GLU A 352 55.14 3.68 13.64
N GLU A 353 54.39 2.91 14.40
CA GLU A 353 54.08 2.78 15.82
C GLU A 353 52.57 2.71 16.04
N ASP A 354 51.95 1.68 16.62
CA ASP A 354 52.38 0.80 17.72
C ASP A 354 51.60 -0.52 17.71
N SER A 355 52.33 -1.58 17.70
CA SER A 355 51.97 -2.93 18.03
C SER A 355 52.02 -3.07 19.55
N LYS A 356 51.02 -3.76 20.15
CA LYS A 356 51.17 -4.64 21.31
C LYS A 356 49.81 -4.86 21.99
N ASN A 357 49.20 -6.03 21.83
CA ASN A 357 49.20 -7.05 22.88
C ASN A 357 48.40 -8.28 22.45
N ILE A 358 49.11 -9.23 21.93
CA ILE A 358 48.64 -10.63 21.86
C ILE A 358 49.15 -11.31 23.12
N ARG A 359 48.28 -11.74 24.02
CA ARG A 359 48.59 -12.78 25.00
C ARG A 359 47.95 -14.09 24.59
N ARG A 360 48.79 -14.96 24.06
CA ARG A 360 48.57 -16.41 24.08
C ARG A 360 48.71 -16.89 25.54
N VAL A 361 47.79 -17.72 25.96
CA VAL A 361 48.00 -18.65 27.07
C VAL A 361 47.74 -20.04 26.55
N THR A 362 48.81 -20.82 26.52
CA THR A 362 48.85 -22.23 26.23
C THR A 362 48.79 -22.99 27.55
N THR A 363 47.92 -24.01 27.60
CA THR A 363 48.01 -25.34 28.24
C THR A 363 48.74 -25.53 29.57
N VAL A 364 48.07 -26.14 30.50
CA VAL A 364 48.23 -27.53 30.96
C VAL A 364 46.89 -28.07 31.44
#